data_68e295c14aff8b1070a202af2fce24da
#
_entry.id   68e295c14aff8b1070a202af2fce24da
#
_cell.length_a   1.000
_cell.length_b   1.000
_cell.length_c   1.000
_cell.angle_alpha   90.00
_cell.angle_beta   90.00
_cell.angle_gamma   90.00
#
_symmetry.space_group_name_H-M   'P 1'
#
loop_
_entity.id
_entity.type
_entity.pdbx_description
1 polymer ?
#
loop_
_entity_poly.entity_id
_entity_poly.type
_entity_poly.pdbx_seq_one_letter_code
_entity_poly.pdbx_strand_id
1 'polypeptide(L)'
;MDSFKDVLEAAQAYCKTQMAEPTYNLYIDGLEPISFEDSSHITLSVRNDFICKIVTDRYLGLLKEAFKTVLGFDVDITLVVPSKIGRAHV
;
A
#
# COMPACT_ATOMS: atom_id res chain seq x y z
N MET A 1 -9.95 11.20 -11.32
CA MET A 1 -9.25 10.04 -10.84
C MET A 1 -9.91 8.81 -11.31
N ASP A 2 -9.29 8.16 -12.20
CA ASP A 2 -9.96 7.15 -12.87
C ASP A 2 -9.44 5.78 -12.67
N SER A 3 -8.37 5.59 -12.01
CA SER A 3 -7.83 4.25 -11.84
C SER A 3 -7.32 4.03 -10.44
N PHE A 4 -7.18 2.76 -10.09
CA PHE A 4 -6.64 2.40 -8.79
C PHE A 4 -5.21 2.92 -8.63
N LYS A 5 -4.45 2.96 -9.71
CA LYS A 5 -3.10 3.50 -9.64
C LYS A 5 -3.13 4.96 -9.17
N ASP A 6 -4.07 5.75 -9.68
CA ASP A 6 -4.19 7.14 -9.28
C ASP A 6 -4.58 7.26 -7.81
N VAL A 7 -5.45 6.37 -7.34
CA VAL A 7 -5.84 6.35 -5.94
C VAL A 7 -4.63 6.04 -5.07
N LEU A 8 -3.83 5.04 -5.47
CA LEU A 8 -2.64 4.70 -4.71
C LEU A 8 -1.65 5.87 -4.68
N GLU A 9 -1.45 6.53 -5.82
CA GLU A 9 -0.52 7.65 -5.85
C GLU A 9 -0.97 8.78 -4.93
N ALA A 10 -2.26 9.04 -4.88
CA ALA A 10 -2.79 10.06 -3.98
C ALA A 10 -2.60 9.66 -2.52
N ALA A 11 -2.82 8.38 -2.19
CA ALA A 11 -2.61 7.90 -0.84
C ALA A 11 -1.13 7.96 -0.45
N GLN A 12 -0.25 7.62 -1.39
CA GLN A 12 1.18 7.72 -1.13
C GLN A 12 1.59 9.17 -0.90
N ALA A 13 1.03 10.10 -1.64
CA ALA A 13 1.32 11.51 -1.45
C ALA A 13 0.89 11.97 -0.05
N TYR A 14 -0.24 11.46 0.43
CA TYR A 14 -0.67 11.77 1.79
C TYR A 14 0.33 11.22 2.82
N CYS A 15 0.77 9.98 2.64
CA CYS A 15 1.73 9.37 3.55
C CYS A 15 3.04 10.16 3.57
N LYS A 16 3.44 10.69 2.41
CA LYS A 16 4.68 11.43 2.33
C LYS A 16 4.64 12.69 3.20
N THR A 17 3.47 13.24 3.43
CA THR A 17 3.37 14.42 4.29
C THR A 17 3.41 14.05 5.77
N GLN A 18 3.26 12.75 6.09
CA GLN A 18 3.17 12.31 7.47
C GLN A 18 4.41 11.59 7.97
N MET A 19 5.44 11.49 7.19
CA MET A 19 6.62 10.73 7.59
C MET A 19 7.88 11.31 6.96
N ALA A 20 9.02 10.97 7.51
CA ALA A 20 10.30 11.47 6.98
C ALA A 20 10.55 10.88 5.60
N GLU A 21 11.20 11.66 4.75
CA GLU A 21 11.42 11.24 3.39
C GLU A 21 12.19 9.93 3.25
N PRO A 22 13.25 9.68 3.99
CA PRO A 22 13.94 8.40 3.86
C PRO A 22 13.06 7.22 4.21
N THR A 23 12.21 7.37 5.22
CA THR A 23 11.30 6.32 5.64
C THR A 23 10.23 6.08 4.58
N TYR A 24 9.71 7.16 4.02
CA TYR A 24 8.73 7.06 2.95
C TYR A 24 9.34 6.31 1.75
N ASN A 25 10.54 6.67 1.35
CA ASN A 25 11.18 6.05 0.20
C ASN A 25 11.44 4.58 0.42
N LEU A 26 11.72 4.19 1.65
CA LEU A 26 12.03 2.81 1.93
C LEU A 26 10.79 1.93 2.02
N TYR A 27 9.72 2.41 2.61
CA TYR A 27 8.57 1.57 2.91
C TYR A 27 7.32 1.84 2.10
N ILE A 28 7.07 3.05 1.70
CA ILE A 28 5.81 3.41 1.05
C ILE A 28 5.94 3.63 -0.45
N ASP A 29 7.05 4.21 -0.88
CA ASP A 29 7.22 4.55 -2.28
C ASP A 29 7.19 3.34 -3.20
N GLY A 30 7.61 2.20 -2.70
CA GLY A 30 7.68 0.99 -3.51
C GLY A 30 6.41 0.16 -3.54
N LEU A 31 5.34 0.60 -2.88
CA LEU A 31 4.09 -0.14 -2.94
C LEU A 31 3.49 -0.05 -4.32
N GLU A 32 2.92 -1.15 -4.79
CA GLU A 32 2.30 -1.18 -6.11
C GLU A 32 0.88 -1.72 -6.05
N PRO A 33 0.01 -1.27 -6.93
CA PRO A 33 -1.39 -1.67 -6.88
C PRO A 33 -1.59 -3.06 -7.47
N ILE A 34 -2.34 -3.91 -6.77
CA ILE A 34 -2.71 -5.22 -7.28
C ILE A 34 -4.21 -5.22 -7.61
N SER A 35 -5.06 -4.92 -6.64
CA SER A 35 -6.50 -4.93 -6.90
C SER A 35 -7.25 -4.06 -5.91
N PHE A 36 -8.42 -3.63 -6.32
CA PHE A 36 -9.31 -2.85 -5.47
C PHE A 36 -10.70 -3.48 -5.70
N GLU A 37 -11.13 -4.33 -4.77
CA GLU A 37 -12.33 -5.10 -4.93
C GLU A 37 -13.44 -4.71 -3.97
N ASP A 38 -14.66 -4.90 -4.39
CA ASP A 38 -15.84 -4.63 -3.56
C ASP A 38 -15.88 -3.21 -3.03
N SER A 39 -15.18 -2.32 -3.68
CA SER A 39 -15.10 -0.91 -3.30
C SER A 39 -14.53 -0.69 -1.91
N SER A 40 -14.00 -1.73 -1.28
CA SER A 40 -13.45 -1.56 0.05
C SER A 40 -12.24 -2.43 0.35
N HIS A 41 -11.86 -3.34 -0.53
CA HIS A 41 -10.71 -4.20 -0.26
C HIS A 41 -9.57 -3.89 -1.21
N ILE A 42 -8.46 -3.43 -0.68
CA ILE A 42 -7.31 -3.04 -1.47
C ILE A 42 -6.18 -4.02 -1.25
N THR A 43 -5.60 -4.51 -2.33
CA THR A 43 -4.42 -5.36 -2.26
C THR A 43 -3.25 -4.63 -2.90
N LEU A 44 -2.15 -4.55 -2.18
CA LEU A 44 -0.93 -3.88 -2.65
C LEU A 44 0.24 -4.86 -2.57
N SER A 45 1.20 -4.71 -3.45
CA SER A 45 2.41 -5.51 -3.37
C SER A 45 3.52 -4.73 -2.68
N VAL A 46 4.35 -5.45 -1.93
CA VAL A 46 5.54 -4.89 -1.30
C VAL A 46 6.75 -5.67 -1.81
N ARG A 47 7.93 -5.06 -1.73
CA ARG A 47 9.10 -5.63 -2.35
C ARG A 47 9.57 -6.94 -1.76
N ASN A 48 9.51 -7.10 -0.48
CA ASN A 48 10.00 -8.31 0.18
C ASN A 48 9.37 -8.48 1.56
N ASP A 49 9.68 -9.61 2.20
CA ASP A 49 9.09 -9.93 3.49
C ASP A 49 9.44 -8.94 4.59
N PHE A 50 10.66 -8.43 4.57
CA PHE A 50 11.08 -7.50 5.59
C PHE A 50 10.24 -6.22 5.52
N ILE A 51 10.09 -5.68 4.31
CA ILE A 51 9.30 -4.47 4.11
C ILE A 51 7.84 -4.75 4.46
N CYS A 52 7.32 -5.92 4.08
CA CYS A 52 5.95 -6.29 4.37
C CYS A 52 5.69 -6.27 5.88
N LYS A 53 6.62 -6.84 6.65
CA LYS A 53 6.46 -6.88 8.09
C LYS A 53 6.47 -5.49 8.71
N ILE A 54 7.39 -4.65 8.28
CA ILE A 54 7.49 -3.30 8.83
C ILE A 54 6.25 -2.49 8.48
N VAL A 55 5.79 -2.58 7.25
CA VAL A 55 4.61 -1.82 6.83
C VAL A 55 3.39 -2.31 7.61
N THR A 56 3.24 -3.62 7.75
CA THR A 56 2.12 -4.18 8.50
C THR A 56 2.15 -3.74 9.96
N ASP A 57 3.32 -3.79 10.58
CA ASP A 57 3.42 -3.49 12.01
C ASP A 57 3.37 -2.00 12.32
N ARG A 58 3.87 -1.17 11.43
CA ARG A 58 4.02 0.24 11.77
C ARG A 58 3.23 1.20 10.90
N TYR A 59 2.97 0.86 9.66
CA TYR A 59 2.41 1.83 8.73
C TYR A 59 1.04 1.47 8.16
N LEU A 60 0.49 0.31 8.53
CA LEU A 60 -0.80 -0.08 7.99
C LEU A 60 -1.89 0.90 8.39
N GLY A 61 -1.84 1.38 9.64
CA GLY A 61 -2.82 2.37 10.08
C GLY A 61 -2.73 3.67 9.29
N LEU A 62 -1.51 4.09 8.98
CA LEU A 62 -1.31 5.30 8.19
C LEU A 62 -1.82 5.08 6.76
N LEU A 63 -1.58 3.90 6.19
CA LEU A 63 -2.09 3.60 4.86
C LEU A 63 -3.62 3.61 4.84
N LYS A 64 -4.25 3.03 5.86
CA LYS A 64 -5.70 3.06 5.93
C LYS A 64 -6.22 4.49 6.02
N GLU A 65 -5.56 5.31 6.81
CA GLU A 65 -5.94 6.70 6.94
C GLU A 65 -5.77 7.44 5.61
N ALA A 66 -4.69 7.14 4.90
CA ALA A 66 -4.41 7.79 3.62
C ALA A 66 -5.50 7.43 2.60
N PHE A 67 -5.87 6.16 2.51
CA PHE A 67 -6.91 5.75 1.58
C PHE A 67 -8.27 6.32 1.99
N LYS A 68 -8.54 6.38 3.29
CA LYS A 68 -9.79 6.97 3.75
C LYS A 68 -9.85 8.45 3.37
N THR A 69 -8.74 9.16 3.49
CA THR A 69 -8.70 10.56 3.12
C THR A 69 -8.94 10.75 1.62
N VAL A 70 -8.37 9.89 0.80
CA VAL A 70 -8.51 10.01 -0.64
C VAL A 70 -9.89 9.55 -1.10
N LEU A 71 -10.39 8.44 -0.54
CA LEU A 71 -11.62 7.85 -1.02
C LEU A 71 -12.88 8.30 -0.29
N GLY A 72 -12.71 8.70 0.95
CA GLY A 72 -13.86 9.15 1.74
C GLY A 72 -14.55 8.04 2.54
N PHE A 73 -13.98 6.84 2.55
CA PHE A 73 -14.53 5.74 3.33
C PHE A 73 -13.42 4.77 3.74
N ASP A 74 -13.71 3.91 4.72
CA ASP A 74 -12.72 2.98 5.23
C ASP A 74 -12.50 1.83 4.25
N VAL A 75 -11.28 1.32 4.19
CA VAL A 75 -10.94 0.18 3.36
C VAL A 75 -10.11 -0.82 4.16
N ASP A 76 -10.12 -2.07 3.70
CA ASP A 76 -9.24 -3.08 4.26
C ASP A 76 -8.07 -3.23 3.30
N ILE A 77 -6.87 -3.42 3.83
CA ILE A 77 -5.66 -3.49 3.02
C ILE A 77 -4.98 -4.83 3.23
N THR A 78 -4.66 -5.51 2.15
CA THR A 78 -3.88 -6.74 2.17
C THR A 78 -2.56 -6.46 1.47
N LEU A 79 -1.46 -6.90 2.09
CA LEU A 79 -0.13 -6.73 1.50
C LEU A 79 0.38 -8.08 1.05
N VAL A 80 0.93 -8.16 -0.15
CA VAL A 80 1.48 -9.39 -0.69
C VAL A 80 2.90 -9.17 -1.20
N VAL A 81 3.68 -10.23 -1.23
CA VAL A 81 5.05 -10.18 -1.72
C VAL A 81 5.10 -10.98 -3.01
N PRO A 82 5.11 -10.33 -4.16
CA PRO A 82 5.00 -11.03 -5.44
C PRO A 82 6.06 -12.07 -5.69
N SER A 83 7.27 -11.84 -5.18
CA SER A 83 8.34 -12.78 -5.40
C SER A 83 8.02 -14.13 -4.76
N LYS A 84 7.23 -14.18 -3.71
CA LYS A 84 6.85 -15.43 -3.12
C LYS A 84 5.72 -16.06 -3.88
N ILE A 85 4.79 -15.28 -4.35
CA ILE A 85 3.67 -15.79 -5.05
C ILE A 85 4.04 -16.32 -6.40
N GLY A 86 4.87 -15.64 -7.10
CA GLY A 86 5.19 -16.00 -8.46
C GLY A 86 6.19 -17.11 -8.64
N ARG A 87 6.74 -17.66 -7.55
CA ARG A 87 7.76 -18.60 -7.69
C ARG A 87 7.39 -19.94 -7.37
N ALA A 88 6.19 -20.19 -7.26
CA ALA A 88 5.74 -21.39 -6.75
C ALA A 88 6.24 -22.57 -7.49
N HIS A 89 6.58 -22.48 -8.65
CA HIS A 89 6.84 -23.63 -9.27
C HIS A 89 8.11 -23.75 -9.78
N VAL A 90 8.84 -22.97 -9.39
CA VAL A 90 10.05 -23.09 -9.94
C VAL A 90 10.73 -24.31 -9.76
#